data_9f23976acf74a15d62a7139cfe31f79a
#
_entry.id   9f23976acf74a15d62a7139cfe31f79a
#
_cell.length_a   1.000
_cell.length_b   1.000
_cell.length_c   1.000
_cell.angle_alpha   90.00
_cell.angle_beta   90.00
_cell.angle_gamma   90.00
#
_symmetry.space_group_name_H-M   'P 1'
#
loop_
_entity.id
_entity.type
_entity.pdbx_description
1 polymer ?
#
loop_
_entity_poly.entity_id
_entity_poly.type
_entity_poly.pdbx_seq_one_letter_code
_entity_poly.pdbx_strand_id
1 'polypeptide(L)'
;MKNILLLTLLSLYIGAQAQTYQSLNINLLAHLDPEKDITGSDGRKYSGCWGWVQPVTQNEYALVGTSNHTYFIDVSNPSVPVIRDSVKGKHPGCTWREIKTYQNYCYIVSDDATPNTFQIVDMQYLPDSVHVVYEGTSYFERCHTLFVDNDKLYCGGPTPVGGGTENMHVYSLATPSVPVLIRKLFQDVPSITYVHDMYVRNDTVYASCGPQGIQIIQLTASNTFSLLASFTGYQYNGYNHSSWLTENRKTMVFADEVPAGLPAKSIDVSNLNNIVSLDVFKSHTGATAHNPYIVGNNWCWMSTYQDGLYLYDISNPSIVSVYGFFDTSPLYGVNDNFSTSAYRGNWGAYPFLPSKIVIALDMQNGIFILDPDNNYKNTVSINETKSSASLFTTFPSPAKDELKITIINQSNSNIQYTIADVLGKVIEANTITVNEAVFKTSIHTNQLIDGCYFITLQGTNFTETQKIIIQH
;
A
#
# COMPACT_ATOMS: atom_id res chain seq x y z
N MET A 1 74.67 -14.29 -26.85
CA MET A 1 73.54 -13.43 -27.25
C MET A 1 72.28 -13.96 -26.56
N LYS A 2 71.78 -13.26 -25.52
CA LYS A 2 70.61 -13.66 -24.79
C LYS A 2 69.39 -12.83 -25.33
N ASN A 3 68.47 -13.52 -25.98
CA ASN A 3 67.20 -12.88 -26.42
C ASN A 3 66.30 -12.70 -25.22
N ILE A 4 66.02 -11.46 -24.87
CA ILE A 4 64.96 -11.09 -23.89
C ILE A 4 63.67 -10.95 -24.67
N LEU A 5 62.73 -11.85 -24.39
CA LEU A 5 61.35 -11.79 -24.90
C LEU A 5 60.56 -10.86 -24.02
N LEU A 6 60.19 -9.69 -24.54
CA LEU A 6 59.33 -8.72 -23.84
C LEU A 6 57.88 -9.12 -24.06
N LEU A 7 57.23 -9.67 -23.02
CA LEU A 7 55.79 -9.94 -23.02
C LEU A 7 55.08 -8.66 -22.63
N THR A 8 54.43 -7.99 -23.58
CA THR A 8 53.49 -6.89 -23.33
C THR A 8 52.14 -7.45 -22.91
N LEU A 9 51.82 -7.35 -21.62
CA LEU A 9 50.43 -7.59 -21.13
C LEU A 9 49.55 -6.46 -21.62
N LEU A 10 48.67 -6.75 -22.58
CA LEU A 10 47.58 -5.88 -22.96
C LEU A 10 46.42 -6.09 -21.95
N SER A 11 46.30 -5.25 -20.94
CA SER A 11 45.14 -5.24 -20.04
C SER A 11 43.94 -4.66 -20.78
N LEU A 12 43.02 -5.52 -21.22
CA LEU A 12 41.70 -5.11 -21.65
C LEU A 12 40.94 -4.58 -20.42
N TYR A 13 40.86 -3.26 -20.30
CA TYR A 13 39.88 -2.64 -19.45
C TYR A 13 38.50 -2.84 -20.10
N ILE A 14 37.74 -3.85 -19.67
CA ILE A 14 36.31 -3.92 -19.88
C ILE A 14 35.73 -2.94 -18.87
N GLY A 15 35.52 -1.73 -19.26
CA GLY A 15 34.72 -0.77 -18.50
C GLY A 15 33.30 -1.29 -18.45
N ALA A 16 32.93 -1.90 -17.34
CA ALA A 16 31.50 -2.07 -17.04
C ALA A 16 30.90 -0.66 -16.97
N GLN A 17 30.18 -0.26 -18.00
CA GLN A 17 29.35 0.94 -17.91
C GLN A 17 28.26 0.66 -16.89
N ALA A 18 28.32 1.29 -15.74
CA ALA A 18 27.21 1.28 -14.80
C ALA A 18 26.01 1.89 -15.52
N GLN A 19 24.88 1.20 -15.50
CA GLN A 19 23.64 1.72 -16.04
C GLN A 19 23.30 3.02 -15.30
N THR A 20 23.20 4.13 -16.02
CA THR A 20 22.83 5.42 -15.44
C THR A 20 21.34 5.61 -15.58
N TYR A 21 20.64 5.72 -14.45
CA TYR A 21 19.23 6.04 -14.39
C TYR A 21 19.06 7.56 -14.36
N GLN A 22 18.19 8.10 -15.20
CA GLN A 22 17.83 9.51 -15.14
C GLN A 22 16.90 9.74 -13.95
N SER A 23 17.09 10.84 -13.23
CA SER A 23 16.25 11.17 -12.08
C SER A 23 16.23 12.67 -11.80
N LEU A 24 15.17 13.11 -11.14
CA LEU A 24 14.98 14.45 -10.61
C LEU A 24 14.39 14.34 -9.21
N ASN A 25 15.01 14.94 -8.20
CA ASN A 25 14.57 14.97 -6.80
C ASN A 25 14.40 13.59 -6.14
N ILE A 26 14.91 12.52 -6.76
CA ILE A 26 14.81 11.14 -6.28
C ILE A 26 16.15 10.45 -6.49
N ASN A 27 16.71 9.86 -5.43
CA ASN A 27 17.98 9.14 -5.46
C ASN A 27 17.76 7.63 -5.43
N LEU A 28 18.67 6.87 -6.03
CA LEU A 28 18.72 5.42 -5.89
C LEU A 28 19.52 5.06 -4.64
N LEU A 29 18.92 4.27 -3.74
CA LEU A 29 19.61 3.68 -2.58
C LEU A 29 20.09 2.27 -2.87
N ALA A 30 19.24 1.46 -3.49
CA ALA A 30 19.59 0.09 -3.87
C ALA A 30 18.76 -0.38 -5.07
N HIS A 31 19.33 -1.34 -5.81
CA HIS A 31 18.68 -2.03 -6.91
C HIS A 31 18.92 -3.53 -6.80
N LEU A 32 17.85 -4.32 -6.88
CA LEU A 32 17.91 -5.79 -6.82
C LEU A 32 17.20 -6.40 -8.03
N ASP A 33 17.77 -7.45 -8.58
CA ASP A 33 17.15 -8.27 -9.62
C ASP A 33 17.35 -9.77 -9.30
N PRO A 34 16.61 -10.32 -8.30
CA PRO A 34 16.72 -11.73 -7.94
C PRO A 34 16.28 -12.69 -9.06
N GLU A 35 15.51 -12.23 -10.02
CA GLU A 35 14.99 -13.01 -11.16
C GLU A 35 15.75 -12.72 -12.47
N LYS A 36 16.99 -12.22 -12.40
CA LYS A 36 17.81 -11.82 -13.57
C LYS A 36 17.96 -12.91 -14.64
N ASP A 37 17.95 -14.18 -14.22
CA ASP A 37 18.17 -15.33 -15.10
C ASP A 37 16.86 -15.85 -15.74
N ILE A 38 15.70 -15.25 -15.40
CA ILE A 38 14.41 -15.61 -15.99
C ILE A 38 14.19 -14.82 -17.27
N THR A 39 13.92 -15.52 -18.35
CA THR A 39 13.56 -14.93 -19.64
C THR A 39 12.10 -15.25 -19.94
N GLY A 40 11.18 -14.37 -19.53
CA GLY A 40 9.80 -14.39 -19.99
C GLY A 40 9.69 -14.01 -21.48
N SER A 41 8.54 -14.22 -22.11
CA SER A 41 8.35 -14.00 -23.55
C SER A 41 8.65 -12.56 -24.01
N ASP A 42 8.62 -11.59 -23.12
CA ASP A 42 8.96 -10.16 -23.34
C ASP A 42 9.78 -9.59 -22.17
N GLY A 43 10.45 -10.46 -21.43
CA GLY A 43 11.32 -10.10 -20.31
C GLY A 43 10.58 -9.68 -19.05
N ARG A 44 9.25 -9.81 -18.98
CA ARG A 44 8.48 -9.51 -17.76
C ARG A 44 8.78 -10.51 -16.67
N LYS A 45 9.19 -10.02 -15.52
CA LYS A 45 9.58 -10.83 -14.36
C LYS A 45 8.90 -10.39 -13.07
N TYR A 46 8.50 -9.12 -12.99
CA TYR A 46 7.98 -8.47 -11.78
C TYR A 46 6.63 -7.81 -12.04
N SER A 47 5.80 -7.70 -11.00
CA SER A 47 4.50 -7.06 -11.08
C SER A 47 4.13 -6.30 -9.79
N GLY A 48 3.23 -6.79 -8.96
CA GLY A 48 2.77 -6.11 -7.76
C GLY A 48 3.82 -6.01 -6.66
N CYS A 49 3.84 -4.90 -5.95
CA CYS A 49 4.60 -4.74 -4.72
C CYS A 49 3.75 -4.12 -3.62
N TRP A 50 4.14 -4.38 -2.39
CA TRP A 50 3.55 -3.78 -1.20
C TRP A 50 4.62 -3.57 -0.13
N GLY A 51 4.33 -2.77 0.87
CA GLY A 51 5.20 -2.61 2.03
C GLY A 51 4.53 -3.13 3.30
N TRP A 52 5.35 -3.53 4.26
CA TRP A 52 4.90 -3.93 5.58
C TRP A 52 5.89 -3.51 6.65
N VAL A 53 5.36 -3.12 7.80
CA VAL A 53 6.17 -2.80 8.99
C VAL A 53 5.87 -3.82 10.05
N GLN A 54 6.89 -4.48 10.55
CA GLN A 54 6.73 -5.45 11.63
C GLN A 54 6.33 -4.74 12.93
N PRO A 55 5.21 -5.09 13.55
CA PRO A 55 4.68 -4.32 14.68
C PRO A 55 5.60 -4.26 15.90
N VAL A 56 6.41 -5.29 16.12
CA VAL A 56 7.27 -5.40 17.32
C VAL A 56 8.62 -4.71 17.12
N THR A 57 9.32 -5.02 16.03
CA THR A 57 10.68 -4.53 15.77
C THR A 57 10.71 -3.21 15.01
N GLN A 58 9.57 -2.82 14.40
CA GLN A 58 9.47 -1.68 13.49
C GLN A 58 10.36 -1.82 12.24
N ASN A 59 10.82 -3.03 11.94
CA ASN A 59 11.54 -3.30 10.70
C ASN A 59 10.60 -3.15 9.50
N GLU A 60 11.13 -2.56 8.45
CA GLU A 60 10.39 -2.29 7.21
C GLU A 60 10.71 -3.36 6.16
N TYR A 61 9.68 -3.83 5.48
CA TYR A 61 9.80 -4.87 4.46
C TYR A 61 9.15 -4.45 3.14
N ALA A 62 9.83 -4.77 2.04
CA ALA A 62 9.26 -4.78 0.71
C ALA A 62 8.76 -6.20 0.38
N LEU A 63 7.50 -6.31 0.00
CA LEU A 63 6.89 -7.53 -0.49
C LEU A 63 6.77 -7.41 -2.00
N VAL A 64 7.39 -8.31 -2.73
CA VAL A 64 7.57 -8.17 -4.18
C VAL A 64 7.10 -9.41 -4.92
N GLY A 65 6.12 -9.23 -5.80
CA GLY A 65 5.61 -10.26 -6.70
C GLY A 65 6.48 -10.41 -7.95
N THR A 66 6.87 -11.65 -8.20
CA THR A 66 7.59 -12.00 -9.43
C THR A 66 6.81 -13.06 -10.21
N SER A 67 7.29 -13.40 -11.39
CA SER A 67 6.67 -14.45 -12.21
C SER A 67 6.63 -15.82 -11.53
N ASN A 68 7.50 -16.08 -10.54
CA ASN A 68 7.61 -17.36 -9.87
C ASN A 68 7.38 -17.31 -8.36
N HIS A 69 7.68 -16.19 -7.71
CA HIS A 69 7.72 -16.06 -6.27
C HIS A 69 7.08 -14.75 -5.77
N THR A 70 6.83 -14.71 -4.48
CA THR A 70 6.69 -13.46 -3.72
C THR A 70 7.86 -13.40 -2.75
N TYR A 71 8.70 -12.37 -2.87
CA TYR A 71 9.86 -12.14 -1.99
C TYR A 71 9.50 -11.24 -0.82
N PHE A 72 10.11 -11.52 0.33
CA PHE A 72 10.02 -10.73 1.56
C PHE A 72 11.41 -10.14 1.82
N ILE A 73 11.57 -8.85 1.61
CA ILE A 73 12.85 -8.14 1.58
C ILE A 73 12.89 -7.14 2.72
N ASP A 74 13.83 -7.29 3.64
CA ASP A 74 14.10 -6.34 4.71
C ASP A 74 14.77 -5.10 4.11
N VAL A 75 14.09 -3.96 4.22
CA VAL A 75 14.55 -2.65 3.73
C VAL A 75 14.81 -1.66 4.87
N SER A 76 14.90 -2.14 6.11
CA SER A 76 15.20 -1.31 7.30
C SER A 76 16.55 -0.60 7.17
N ASN A 77 17.52 -1.22 6.47
CA ASN A 77 18.68 -0.54 5.93
C ASN A 77 18.52 -0.43 4.39
N PRO A 78 17.94 0.65 3.88
CA PRO A 78 17.52 0.72 2.49
C PRO A 78 18.68 0.73 1.48
N SER A 79 19.91 1.01 1.91
CA SER A 79 21.10 0.93 1.06
C SER A 79 21.68 -0.50 0.97
N VAL A 80 21.22 -1.41 1.85
CA VAL A 80 21.67 -2.82 1.88
C VAL A 80 20.44 -3.70 2.17
N PRO A 81 19.45 -3.74 1.27
CA PRO A 81 18.27 -4.58 1.43
C PRO A 81 18.62 -6.06 1.42
N VAL A 82 17.92 -6.84 2.24
CA VAL A 82 18.21 -8.27 2.43
C VAL A 82 16.96 -9.10 2.14
N ILE A 83 17.04 -10.00 1.15
CA ILE A 83 16.00 -11.00 0.94
C ILE A 83 16.00 -11.95 2.13
N ARG A 84 14.89 -11.99 2.87
CA ARG A 84 14.74 -12.83 4.06
C ARG A 84 14.12 -14.17 3.73
N ASP A 85 13.09 -14.17 2.91
CA ASP A 85 12.39 -15.39 2.50
C ASP A 85 11.64 -15.18 1.18
N SER A 86 11.07 -16.26 0.64
CA SER A 86 10.20 -16.22 -0.53
C SER A 86 9.15 -17.32 -0.51
N VAL A 87 7.99 -17.03 -1.05
CA VAL A 87 6.90 -17.99 -1.26
C VAL A 87 6.72 -18.24 -2.75
N LYS A 88 6.79 -19.52 -3.14
CA LYS A 88 6.61 -19.92 -4.54
C LYS A 88 5.14 -19.79 -4.95
N GLY A 89 4.90 -19.24 -6.14
CA GLY A 89 3.57 -19.25 -6.75
C GLY A 89 3.17 -20.63 -7.28
N LYS A 90 1.88 -20.87 -7.46
CA LYS A 90 1.34 -22.15 -7.96
C LYS A 90 1.88 -22.51 -9.33
N HIS A 91 1.93 -21.55 -10.23
CA HIS A 91 2.42 -21.73 -11.58
C HIS A 91 3.65 -20.87 -11.84
N PRO A 92 4.65 -21.39 -12.55
CA PRO A 92 5.77 -20.55 -13.03
C PRO A 92 5.28 -19.64 -14.17
N GLY A 93 5.93 -18.48 -14.31
CA GLY A 93 5.64 -17.55 -15.39
C GLY A 93 4.37 -16.73 -15.21
N CYS A 94 3.74 -16.74 -14.02
CA CYS A 94 2.61 -15.88 -13.71
C CYS A 94 3.08 -14.44 -13.55
N THR A 95 2.70 -13.54 -14.46
CA THR A 95 3.16 -12.15 -14.47
C THR A 95 2.39 -11.30 -13.47
N TRP A 96 1.07 -11.49 -13.38
CA TRP A 96 0.19 -10.58 -12.65
C TRP A 96 -0.05 -11.09 -11.23
N ARG A 97 0.81 -10.64 -10.29
CA ARG A 97 0.63 -10.88 -8.84
C ARG A 97 0.24 -9.60 -8.15
N GLU A 98 -0.76 -9.70 -7.29
CA GLU A 98 -1.14 -8.63 -6.37
C GLU A 98 -0.95 -9.06 -4.93
N ILE A 99 -0.55 -8.08 -4.10
CA ILE A 99 -0.15 -8.30 -2.71
C ILE A 99 -0.76 -7.21 -1.84
N LYS A 100 -1.40 -7.62 -0.75
CA LYS A 100 -1.83 -6.70 0.31
C LYS A 100 -1.57 -7.31 1.68
N THR A 101 -1.50 -6.48 2.70
CA THR A 101 -1.22 -6.92 4.07
C THR A 101 -2.31 -6.47 5.04
N TYR A 102 -2.53 -7.28 6.06
CA TYR A 102 -3.33 -6.93 7.23
C TYR A 102 -2.74 -7.58 8.47
N GLN A 103 -2.42 -6.76 9.47
CA GLN A 103 -1.67 -7.22 10.65
C GLN A 103 -0.37 -7.95 10.25
N ASN A 104 -0.18 -9.20 10.68
CA ASN A 104 0.99 -10.01 10.34
C ASN A 104 0.79 -10.86 9.07
N TYR A 105 -0.32 -10.71 8.37
CA TYR A 105 -0.63 -11.56 7.22
C TYR A 105 -0.46 -10.83 5.89
N CYS A 106 0.09 -11.57 4.93
CA CYS A 106 0.21 -11.17 3.54
C CYS A 106 -0.79 -12.00 2.71
N TYR A 107 -1.58 -11.33 1.89
CA TYR A 107 -2.52 -11.93 0.94
C TYR A 107 -1.97 -11.77 -0.45
N ILE A 108 -1.87 -12.90 -1.18
CA ILE A 108 -1.25 -12.95 -2.50
C ILE A 108 -2.23 -13.62 -3.48
N VAL A 109 -2.46 -12.95 -4.60
CA VAL A 109 -3.24 -13.47 -5.71
C VAL A 109 -2.45 -13.36 -7.03
N SER A 110 -2.91 -14.07 -8.04
CA SER A 110 -2.50 -13.88 -9.42
C SER A 110 -3.67 -14.27 -10.33
N ASP A 111 -3.83 -13.59 -11.45
CA ASP A 111 -4.88 -13.90 -12.41
C ASP A 111 -4.39 -14.60 -13.69
N ASP A 112 -3.09 -14.85 -13.79
CA ASP A 112 -2.50 -15.71 -14.81
C ASP A 112 -2.74 -17.18 -14.49
N ALA A 113 -3.00 -17.98 -15.49
CA ALA A 113 -3.33 -19.41 -15.41
C ALA A 113 -4.64 -19.69 -14.63
N THR A 114 -5.23 -20.86 -14.89
CA THR A 114 -6.47 -21.29 -14.22
C THR A 114 -6.45 -22.81 -14.05
N PRO A 115 -6.67 -23.34 -12.82
CA PRO A 115 -6.81 -22.59 -11.56
C PRO A 115 -5.46 -22.08 -11.05
N ASN A 116 -5.41 -20.88 -10.49
CA ASN A 116 -4.30 -20.42 -9.70
C ASN A 116 -4.60 -20.64 -8.20
N THR A 117 -3.94 -19.97 -7.28
CA THR A 117 -4.24 -20.07 -5.85
C THR A 117 -4.29 -18.70 -5.19
N PHE A 118 -5.12 -18.61 -4.17
CA PHE A 118 -5.01 -17.60 -3.15
C PHE A 118 -4.06 -18.11 -2.08
N GLN A 119 -3.06 -17.30 -1.71
CA GLN A 119 -2.11 -17.63 -0.65
C GLN A 119 -2.27 -16.63 0.50
N ILE A 120 -2.25 -17.14 1.74
CA ILE A 120 -2.17 -16.34 2.97
C ILE A 120 -0.90 -16.73 3.69
N VAL A 121 -0.06 -15.75 3.96
CA VAL A 121 1.28 -15.95 4.52
C VAL A 121 1.39 -15.21 5.84
N ASP A 122 1.77 -15.92 6.89
CA ASP A 122 2.08 -15.34 8.21
C ASP A 122 3.53 -14.85 8.22
N MET A 123 3.72 -13.57 8.43
CA MET A 123 5.00 -12.86 8.44
C MET A 123 5.54 -12.57 9.85
N GLN A 124 4.86 -13.04 10.91
CA GLN A 124 5.27 -12.72 12.29
C GLN A 124 6.68 -13.20 12.64
N TYR A 125 7.17 -14.22 11.93
CA TYR A 125 8.47 -14.85 12.17
C TYR A 125 9.64 -14.15 11.44
N LEU A 126 9.38 -13.11 10.66
CA LEU A 126 10.45 -12.30 10.07
C LEU A 126 11.30 -11.65 11.19
N PRO A 127 12.64 -11.58 11.03
CA PRO A 127 13.40 -11.75 9.80
C PRO A 127 13.79 -13.20 9.45
N ASP A 128 13.40 -14.21 10.24
CA ASP A 128 13.91 -15.58 10.08
C ASP A 128 13.20 -16.35 8.95
N SER A 129 11.87 -16.23 8.87
CA SER A 129 11.07 -16.95 7.86
C SER A 129 9.65 -16.36 7.73
N VAL A 130 8.91 -16.80 6.71
CA VAL A 130 7.47 -16.65 6.59
C VAL A 130 6.78 -18.01 6.47
N HIS A 131 5.51 -18.10 6.86
CA HIS A 131 4.78 -19.38 6.85
C HIS A 131 3.52 -19.28 6.02
N VAL A 132 3.36 -20.11 5.00
CA VAL A 132 2.12 -20.23 4.23
C VAL A 132 1.10 -20.94 5.12
N VAL A 133 0.07 -20.21 5.55
CA VAL A 133 -1.01 -20.74 6.41
C VAL A 133 -2.23 -21.18 5.58
N TYR A 134 -2.35 -20.68 4.37
CA TYR A 134 -3.34 -21.11 3.40
C TYR A 134 -2.79 -21.02 1.98
N GLU A 135 -3.03 -22.06 1.18
CA GLU A 135 -2.85 -22.07 -0.27
C GLU A 135 -3.95 -22.93 -0.90
N GLY A 136 -4.78 -22.34 -1.74
CA GLY A 136 -5.88 -23.10 -2.34
C GLY A 136 -6.84 -22.24 -3.16
N THR A 137 -7.91 -22.90 -3.60
CA THR A 137 -8.95 -22.33 -4.47
C THR A 137 -10.32 -22.23 -3.79
N SER A 138 -10.42 -22.51 -2.47
CA SER A 138 -11.72 -22.52 -1.78
C SER A 138 -12.44 -21.18 -1.79
N TYR A 139 -11.71 -20.08 -1.97
CA TYR A 139 -12.26 -18.72 -2.05
C TYR A 139 -12.62 -18.35 -3.48
N PHE A 140 -11.72 -18.62 -4.40
CA PHE A 140 -11.80 -18.39 -5.85
C PHE A 140 -10.62 -19.10 -6.54
N GLU A 141 -10.71 -19.36 -7.84
CA GLU A 141 -9.65 -20.01 -8.60
C GLU A 141 -8.50 -19.05 -8.94
N ARG A 142 -8.81 -17.75 -9.13
CA ARG A 142 -7.86 -16.67 -9.34
C ARG A 142 -8.51 -15.33 -9.01
N CYS A 143 -7.72 -14.28 -8.85
CA CYS A 143 -8.22 -12.92 -8.62
C CYS A 143 -7.23 -11.92 -9.21
N HIS A 144 -7.74 -10.84 -9.79
CA HIS A 144 -6.90 -9.84 -10.44
C HIS A 144 -6.26 -8.90 -9.42
N THR A 145 -7.04 -8.32 -8.52
CA THR A 145 -6.56 -7.32 -7.57
C THR A 145 -7.14 -7.51 -6.17
N LEU A 146 -6.42 -6.96 -5.19
CA LEU A 146 -6.80 -6.94 -3.79
C LEU A 146 -6.75 -5.53 -3.23
N PHE A 147 -7.62 -5.22 -2.30
CA PHE A 147 -7.48 -4.07 -1.41
C PHE A 147 -7.86 -4.44 0.02
N VAL A 148 -7.21 -3.81 1.00
CA VAL A 148 -7.56 -4.00 2.41
C VAL A 148 -7.94 -2.64 3.01
N ASP A 149 -9.14 -2.58 3.58
CA ASP A 149 -9.61 -1.43 4.34
C ASP A 149 -10.21 -1.90 5.66
N ASN A 150 -9.72 -1.34 6.76
CA ASN A 150 -10.08 -1.77 8.11
C ASN A 150 -9.83 -3.29 8.29
N ASP A 151 -10.87 -4.04 8.62
CA ASP A 151 -10.85 -5.49 8.83
C ASP A 151 -11.47 -6.27 7.65
N LYS A 152 -11.38 -5.72 6.44
CA LYS A 152 -11.99 -6.32 5.25
C LYS A 152 -11.00 -6.44 4.09
N LEU A 153 -11.09 -7.56 3.38
CA LEU A 153 -10.38 -7.83 2.13
C LEU A 153 -11.36 -7.73 0.97
N TYR A 154 -11.09 -6.81 0.06
CA TYR A 154 -11.81 -6.59 -1.18
C TYR A 154 -11.03 -7.27 -2.31
N CYS A 155 -11.71 -8.10 -3.09
CA CYS A 155 -11.13 -8.89 -4.20
C CYS A 155 -11.81 -8.48 -5.50
N GLY A 156 -11.09 -7.84 -6.42
CA GLY A 156 -11.57 -7.41 -7.73
C GLY A 156 -11.32 -8.45 -8.81
N GLY A 157 -12.31 -8.68 -9.68
CA GLY A 157 -12.23 -9.61 -10.79
C GLY A 157 -11.98 -11.07 -10.40
N PRO A 158 -12.59 -11.62 -9.33
CA PRO A 158 -12.35 -12.99 -8.96
C PRO A 158 -13.01 -13.96 -9.95
N THR A 159 -12.32 -15.07 -10.24
CA THR A 159 -12.88 -16.21 -10.97
C THR A 159 -13.35 -17.22 -9.94
N PRO A 160 -14.67 -17.46 -9.81
CA PRO A 160 -15.18 -18.43 -8.85
C PRO A 160 -14.79 -19.87 -9.22
N VAL A 161 -14.90 -20.77 -8.26
CA VAL A 161 -14.70 -22.21 -8.50
C VAL A 161 -15.68 -22.68 -9.55
N GLY A 162 -15.16 -23.34 -10.60
CA GLY A 162 -15.96 -23.78 -11.75
C GLY A 162 -15.96 -22.77 -12.91
N GLY A 163 -15.20 -21.70 -12.84
CA GLY A 163 -14.97 -20.74 -13.92
C GLY A 163 -15.96 -19.58 -13.95
N GLY A 164 -15.82 -18.72 -14.97
CA GLY A 164 -16.52 -17.45 -15.09
C GLY A 164 -15.71 -16.27 -14.54
N THR A 165 -16.34 -15.12 -14.46
CA THR A 165 -15.76 -13.92 -13.85
C THR A 165 -16.83 -13.22 -13.04
N GLU A 166 -16.54 -12.91 -11.79
CA GLU A 166 -17.38 -12.09 -10.93
C GLU A 166 -16.76 -10.71 -10.77
N ASN A 167 -17.56 -9.73 -10.39
CA ASN A 167 -17.09 -8.34 -10.34
C ASN A 167 -16.22 -8.06 -9.12
N MET A 168 -16.72 -8.30 -7.89
CA MET A 168 -15.98 -8.08 -6.65
C MET A 168 -16.55 -8.91 -5.51
N HIS A 169 -15.66 -9.44 -4.66
CA HIS A 169 -16.02 -10.09 -3.39
C HIS A 169 -15.44 -9.30 -2.23
N VAL A 170 -16.10 -9.33 -1.07
CA VAL A 170 -15.60 -8.79 0.19
C VAL A 170 -15.60 -9.85 1.26
N TYR A 171 -14.48 -9.97 1.96
CA TYR A 171 -14.29 -10.93 3.05
C TYR A 171 -13.95 -10.20 4.34
N SER A 172 -14.47 -10.69 5.47
CA SER A 172 -14.06 -10.26 6.81
C SER A 172 -12.70 -10.84 7.15
N LEU A 173 -11.84 -10.02 7.73
CA LEU A 173 -10.54 -10.36 8.29
C LEU A 173 -10.56 -10.39 9.82
N ALA A 174 -11.72 -10.56 10.46
CA ALA A 174 -11.83 -10.73 11.90
C ALA A 174 -10.94 -11.88 12.41
N THR A 175 -10.75 -12.93 11.59
CA THR A 175 -9.71 -13.94 11.74
C THR A 175 -8.83 -13.88 10.48
N PRO A 176 -7.69 -13.16 10.51
CA PRO A 176 -6.93 -12.85 9.30
C PRO A 176 -6.45 -14.06 8.50
N SER A 177 -6.16 -15.18 9.17
CA SER A 177 -5.74 -16.43 8.51
C SER A 177 -6.90 -17.21 7.87
N VAL A 178 -8.17 -16.84 8.17
CA VAL A 178 -9.39 -17.53 7.68
C VAL A 178 -10.43 -16.48 7.29
N PRO A 179 -10.25 -15.77 6.16
CA PRO A 179 -11.21 -14.77 5.68
C PRO A 179 -12.61 -15.38 5.49
N VAL A 180 -13.66 -14.63 5.87
CA VAL A 180 -15.05 -15.09 5.73
C VAL A 180 -15.79 -14.19 4.76
N LEU A 181 -16.42 -14.78 3.74
CA LEU A 181 -17.17 -14.01 2.75
C LEU A 181 -18.31 -13.21 3.41
N ILE A 182 -18.28 -11.90 3.21
CA ILE A 182 -19.33 -10.97 3.63
C ILE A 182 -20.38 -10.82 2.53
N ARG A 183 -19.94 -10.41 1.33
CA ARG A 183 -20.83 -10.08 0.22
C ARG A 183 -20.11 -10.17 -1.13
N LYS A 184 -20.89 -10.45 -2.18
CA LYS A 184 -20.48 -10.33 -3.57
C LYS A 184 -21.22 -9.14 -4.18
N LEU A 185 -20.49 -8.27 -4.89
CA LEU A 185 -21.05 -7.03 -5.43
C LEU A 185 -22.24 -7.26 -6.38
N PHE A 186 -22.17 -8.30 -7.22
CA PHE A 186 -23.22 -8.56 -8.20
C PHE A 186 -24.60 -8.84 -7.57
N GLN A 187 -24.64 -9.23 -6.30
CA GLN A 187 -25.91 -9.50 -5.59
C GLN A 187 -26.75 -8.24 -5.40
N ASP A 188 -26.10 -7.05 -5.35
CA ASP A 188 -26.76 -5.78 -5.11
C ASP A 188 -26.65 -4.82 -6.30
N VAL A 189 -25.51 -4.87 -7.04
CA VAL A 189 -25.21 -3.97 -8.16
C VAL A 189 -24.77 -4.80 -9.39
N PRO A 190 -25.68 -5.58 -9.99
CA PRO A 190 -25.37 -6.43 -11.13
C PRO A 190 -25.02 -5.67 -12.43
N SER A 191 -25.28 -4.37 -12.47
CA SER A 191 -24.92 -3.49 -13.60
C SER A 191 -23.42 -3.29 -13.76
N ILE A 192 -22.62 -3.44 -12.69
CA ILE A 192 -21.16 -3.43 -12.77
C ILE A 192 -20.71 -4.81 -13.17
N THR A 193 -20.04 -4.93 -14.31
CA THR A 193 -19.66 -6.23 -14.89
C THR A 193 -18.31 -6.71 -14.41
N TYR A 194 -17.37 -5.79 -14.14
CA TYR A 194 -16.01 -6.10 -13.74
C TYR A 194 -15.41 -4.96 -12.91
N VAL A 195 -14.71 -5.28 -11.84
CA VAL A 195 -13.87 -4.37 -11.07
C VAL A 195 -12.43 -4.75 -11.33
N HIS A 196 -11.72 -3.94 -12.13
CA HIS A 196 -10.35 -4.17 -12.51
C HIS A 196 -9.40 -3.86 -11.34
N ASP A 197 -9.53 -2.68 -10.78
CA ASP A 197 -8.80 -2.25 -9.58
C ASP A 197 -9.69 -1.38 -8.70
N MET A 198 -9.25 -1.09 -7.48
CA MET A 198 -10.02 -0.28 -6.55
C MET A 198 -9.14 0.39 -5.51
N TYR A 199 -9.56 1.57 -5.09
CA TYR A 199 -9.17 2.17 -3.82
C TYR A 199 -10.35 2.09 -2.85
N VAL A 200 -10.13 1.68 -1.61
CA VAL A 200 -11.19 1.57 -0.62
C VAL A 200 -10.85 2.40 0.61
N ARG A 201 -11.82 3.12 1.13
CA ARG A 201 -11.67 3.86 2.38
C ARG A 201 -12.99 3.98 3.12
N ASN A 202 -13.01 3.51 4.37
CA ASN A 202 -14.20 3.47 5.23
C ASN A 202 -15.39 2.81 4.50
N ASP A 203 -15.15 1.61 3.97
CA ASP A 203 -16.13 0.81 3.22
C ASP A 203 -16.69 1.50 1.94
N THR A 204 -16.14 2.63 1.53
CA THR A 204 -16.43 3.24 0.22
C THR A 204 -15.39 2.78 -0.79
N VAL A 205 -15.85 2.09 -1.82
CA VAL A 205 -15.04 1.53 -2.90
C VAL A 205 -15.07 2.51 -4.07
N TYR A 206 -13.92 2.98 -4.49
CA TYR A 206 -13.70 3.74 -5.71
C TYR A 206 -13.17 2.75 -6.74
N ALA A 207 -14.11 2.12 -7.46
CA ALA A 207 -13.82 1.01 -8.35
C ALA A 207 -13.49 1.51 -9.75
N SER A 208 -12.36 1.04 -10.29
CA SER A 208 -11.95 1.19 -11.68
C SER A 208 -12.52 0.04 -12.50
N CYS A 209 -13.50 0.32 -13.35
CA CYS A 209 -14.35 -0.69 -13.98
C CYS A 209 -14.15 -0.79 -15.50
N GLY A 210 -12.92 -0.55 -15.99
CA GLY A 210 -12.59 -0.62 -17.42
C GLY A 210 -13.49 0.30 -18.27
N PRO A 211 -14.21 -0.22 -19.28
CA PRO A 211 -15.08 0.60 -20.11
C PRO A 211 -16.24 1.27 -19.38
N GLN A 212 -16.57 0.80 -18.17
CA GLN A 212 -17.61 1.40 -17.32
C GLN A 212 -17.10 2.59 -16.48
N GLY A 213 -15.81 2.96 -16.63
CA GLY A 213 -15.20 4.09 -15.91
C GLY A 213 -15.12 3.86 -14.41
N ILE A 214 -15.22 4.93 -13.63
CA ILE A 214 -15.18 4.88 -12.17
C ILE A 214 -16.60 4.67 -11.62
N GLN A 215 -16.73 3.70 -10.72
CA GLN A 215 -17.95 3.42 -9.99
C GLN A 215 -17.68 3.59 -8.49
N ILE A 216 -18.44 4.46 -7.83
CA ILE A 216 -18.28 4.71 -6.38
C ILE A 216 -19.39 4.00 -5.64
N ILE A 217 -19.01 3.06 -4.77
CA ILE A 217 -19.91 2.08 -4.18
C ILE A 217 -19.68 2.07 -2.67
N GLN A 218 -20.74 2.02 -1.87
CA GLN A 218 -20.66 1.89 -0.42
C GLN A 218 -21.04 0.48 0.01
N LEU A 219 -20.19 -0.18 0.79
CA LEU A 219 -20.61 -1.31 1.60
C LEU A 219 -21.30 -0.76 2.86
N THR A 220 -22.58 -1.02 3.00
CA THR A 220 -23.40 -0.50 4.10
C THR A 220 -23.18 -1.30 5.39
N ALA A 221 -23.61 -0.77 6.52
CA ALA A 221 -23.56 -1.48 7.81
C ALA A 221 -24.41 -2.77 7.83
N SER A 222 -25.34 -2.94 6.90
CA SER A 222 -26.12 -4.18 6.71
C SER A 222 -25.44 -5.18 5.77
N ASN A 223 -24.18 -4.94 5.41
CA ASN A 223 -23.41 -5.78 4.48
C ASN A 223 -24.06 -5.90 3.09
N THR A 224 -24.64 -4.84 2.58
CA THR A 224 -25.14 -4.72 1.20
C THR A 224 -24.42 -3.60 0.48
N PHE A 225 -24.31 -3.67 -0.83
CA PHE A 225 -23.71 -2.61 -1.63
C PHE A 225 -24.75 -1.62 -2.12
N SER A 226 -24.39 -0.33 -2.13
CA SER A 226 -25.16 0.75 -2.72
C SER A 226 -24.27 1.54 -3.69
N LEU A 227 -24.71 1.68 -4.94
CA LEU A 227 -24.03 2.53 -5.92
C LEU A 227 -24.31 4.00 -5.56
N LEU A 228 -23.26 4.75 -5.27
CA LEU A 228 -23.34 6.17 -4.90
C LEU A 228 -23.21 7.10 -6.09
N ALA A 229 -22.27 6.78 -7.02
CA ALA A 229 -22.02 7.60 -8.20
C ALA A 229 -21.32 6.78 -9.30
N SER A 230 -21.43 7.27 -10.52
CA SER A 230 -20.71 6.78 -11.69
C SER A 230 -20.08 7.95 -12.42
N PHE A 231 -18.83 7.80 -12.87
CA PHE A 231 -18.11 8.81 -13.63
C PHE A 231 -17.51 8.16 -14.89
N THR A 232 -18.13 8.45 -16.05
CA THR A 232 -17.85 7.70 -17.29
C THR A 232 -17.57 8.60 -18.49
N GLY A 233 -18.08 9.81 -18.53
CA GLY A 233 -18.03 10.70 -19.68
C GLY A 233 -16.93 11.77 -19.58
N TYR A 234 -15.68 11.39 -19.31
CA TYR A 234 -14.56 12.30 -19.14
C TYR A 234 -13.66 12.36 -20.38
N GLN A 235 -12.85 13.40 -20.46
CA GLN A 235 -11.92 13.60 -21.57
C GLN A 235 -10.80 12.52 -21.56
N TYR A 236 -10.41 12.04 -22.72
CA TYR A 236 -9.41 10.98 -22.89
C TYR A 236 -9.79 9.69 -22.13
N ASN A 237 -11.07 9.35 -22.15
CA ASN A 237 -11.52 8.09 -21.55
C ASN A 237 -11.03 6.88 -22.34
N GLY A 238 -10.73 5.82 -21.60
CA GLY A 238 -10.28 4.55 -22.14
C GLY A 238 -10.71 3.41 -21.22
N TYR A 239 -9.86 2.41 -21.09
CA TYR A 239 -10.03 1.37 -20.10
C TYR A 239 -9.58 1.89 -18.73
N ASN A 240 -10.55 2.26 -17.89
CA ASN A 240 -10.28 2.77 -16.55
C ASN A 240 -9.61 1.68 -15.70
N HIS A 241 -8.36 1.93 -15.31
CA HIS A 241 -7.46 0.92 -14.78
C HIS A 241 -7.35 0.97 -13.26
N SER A 242 -6.97 2.11 -12.71
CA SER A 242 -6.61 2.25 -11.30
C SER A 242 -6.87 3.67 -10.80
N SER A 243 -7.02 3.83 -9.50
CA SER A 243 -7.29 5.12 -8.90
C SER A 243 -6.79 5.21 -7.45
N TRP A 244 -6.59 6.45 -6.97
CA TRP A 244 -6.27 6.73 -5.58
C TRP A 244 -6.87 8.05 -5.12
N LEU A 245 -7.26 8.13 -3.84
CA LEU A 245 -7.93 9.28 -3.25
C LEU A 245 -7.00 10.04 -2.29
N THR A 246 -7.10 11.37 -2.28
CA THR A 246 -6.43 12.22 -1.29
C THR A 246 -6.97 11.94 0.13
N GLU A 247 -6.15 12.26 1.14
CA GLU A 247 -6.52 12.05 2.54
C GLU A 247 -7.78 12.83 2.95
N ASN A 248 -7.93 14.07 2.45
CA ASN A 248 -9.11 14.90 2.67
C ASN A 248 -10.37 14.45 1.89
N ARG A 249 -10.27 13.40 1.06
CA ARG A 249 -11.34 12.81 0.23
C ARG A 249 -11.96 13.73 -0.81
N LYS A 250 -11.26 14.78 -1.22
CA LYS A 250 -11.80 15.75 -2.20
C LYS A 250 -11.31 15.48 -3.60
N THR A 251 -10.06 15.05 -3.75
CA THR A 251 -9.44 14.83 -5.05
C THR A 251 -9.10 13.35 -5.25
N MET A 252 -9.40 12.86 -6.43
CA MET A 252 -9.01 11.53 -6.88
C MET A 252 -8.13 11.66 -8.10
N VAL A 253 -7.06 10.87 -8.17
CA VAL A 253 -6.27 10.67 -9.37
C VAL A 253 -6.52 9.26 -9.89
N PHE A 254 -6.66 9.13 -11.20
CA PHE A 254 -6.85 7.84 -11.85
C PHE A 254 -6.15 7.77 -13.21
N ALA A 255 -5.94 6.54 -13.68
CA ALA A 255 -5.34 6.24 -14.96
C ALA A 255 -6.27 5.37 -15.81
N ASP A 256 -6.20 5.57 -17.14
CA ASP A 256 -6.73 4.65 -18.14
C ASP A 256 -5.55 4.02 -18.90
N GLU A 257 -5.52 2.69 -18.97
CA GLU A 257 -4.39 1.96 -19.52
C GLU A 257 -4.49 1.77 -21.04
N VAL A 258 -5.69 1.57 -21.55
CA VAL A 258 -5.94 1.24 -22.96
C VAL A 258 -6.89 2.26 -23.61
N PRO A 259 -6.54 2.82 -24.79
CA PRO A 259 -5.28 2.65 -25.51
C PRO A 259 -4.08 3.24 -24.78
N ALA A 260 -2.88 2.74 -25.08
CA ALA A 260 -1.65 3.23 -24.47
C ALA A 260 -1.43 4.73 -24.74
N GLY A 261 -0.70 5.40 -23.82
CA GLY A 261 -0.36 6.82 -23.95
C GLY A 261 -1.45 7.80 -23.53
N LEU A 262 -2.54 7.31 -22.92
CA LEU A 262 -3.54 8.19 -22.32
C LEU A 262 -2.96 8.89 -21.07
N PRO A 263 -3.35 10.18 -20.83
CA PRO A 263 -2.93 10.90 -19.63
C PRO A 263 -3.63 10.37 -18.38
N ALA A 264 -2.99 10.54 -17.22
CA ALA A 264 -3.67 10.48 -15.94
C ALA A 264 -4.63 11.68 -15.78
N LYS A 265 -5.61 11.54 -14.89
CA LYS A 265 -6.64 12.56 -14.65
C LYS A 265 -6.76 12.82 -13.16
N SER A 266 -6.98 14.08 -12.80
CA SER A 266 -7.45 14.49 -11.48
C SER A 266 -8.90 14.94 -11.55
N ILE A 267 -9.70 14.56 -10.54
CA ILE A 267 -11.11 14.90 -10.45
C ILE A 267 -11.47 15.34 -9.03
N ASP A 268 -12.46 16.23 -8.93
CA ASP A 268 -13.10 16.59 -7.66
C ASP A 268 -14.26 15.61 -7.38
N VAL A 269 -14.14 14.87 -6.31
CA VAL A 269 -15.12 13.89 -5.81
C VAL A 269 -15.77 14.35 -4.49
N SER A 270 -15.59 15.59 -4.08
CA SER A 270 -16.14 16.14 -2.85
C SER A 270 -17.69 16.18 -2.87
N ASN A 271 -18.28 16.23 -4.06
CA ASN A 271 -19.70 16.10 -4.28
C ASN A 271 -19.99 15.00 -5.33
N LEU A 272 -20.40 13.85 -4.85
CA LEU A 272 -20.66 12.68 -5.69
C LEU A 272 -21.84 12.87 -6.67
N ASN A 273 -22.72 13.84 -6.43
CA ASN A 273 -23.78 14.20 -7.38
C ASN A 273 -23.26 15.09 -8.53
N ASN A 274 -22.06 15.62 -8.42
CA ASN A 274 -21.43 16.48 -9.43
C ASN A 274 -19.91 16.31 -9.39
N ILE A 275 -19.41 15.20 -9.94
CA ILE A 275 -17.98 14.93 -10.07
C ILE A 275 -17.43 15.77 -11.22
N VAL A 276 -16.32 16.49 -11.00
CA VAL A 276 -15.75 17.46 -11.94
C VAL A 276 -14.33 17.05 -12.30
N SER A 277 -14.04 17.02 -13.61
CA SER A 277 -12.67 16.90 -14.13
C SER A 277 -11.89 18.18 -13.81
N LEU A 278 -10.69 18.05 -13.27
CA LEU A 278 -9.83 19.17 -12.88
C LEU A 278 -8.66 19.35 -13.84
N ASP A 279 -7.87 18.29 -14.04
CA ASP A 279 -6.68 18.33 -14.89
C ASP A 279 -6.43 16.98 -15.58
N VAL A 280 -5.60 17.03 -16.63
CA VAL A 280 -5.05 15.85 -17.31
C VAL A 280 -3.54 16.02 -17.45
N PHE A 281 -2.77 15.04 -17.04
CA PHE A 281 -1.32 15.14 -16.95
C PHE A 281 -0.63 13.83 -17.31
N LYS A 282 0.60 13.91 -17.76
CA LYS A 282 1.44 12.75 -18.13
C LYS A 282 2.92 13.07 -18.02
N SER A 283 3.73 12.03 -17.95
CA SER A 283 5.20 12.16 -17.98
C SER A 283 5.69 12.60 -19.36
N HIS A 284 5.55 11.75 -20.37
CA HIS A 284 5.89 12.03 -21.76
C HIS A 284 4.78 11.62 -22.72
N THR A 285 4.86 12.12 -23.95
CA THR A 285 3.95 11.70 -25.02
C THR A 285 4.16 10.24 -25.35
N GLY A 286 3.10 9.44 -25.27
CA GLY A 286 3.12 8.01 -25.56
C GLY A 286 3.33 7.11 -24.34
N ALA A 287 3.87 7.63 -23.23
CA ALA A 287 3.97 6.88 -21.98
C ALA A 287 2.57 6.63 -21.39
N THR A 288 2.38 5.44 -20.82
CA THR A 288 1.10 5.02 -20.25
C THR A 288 1.14 5.17 -18.73
N ALA A 289 0.31 6.05 -18.19
CA ALA A 289 0.06 6.11 -16.75
C ALA A 289 -0.63 4.81 -16.31
N HIS A 290 -0.13 4.20 -15.21
CA HIS A 290 -0.58 2.89 -14.77
C HIS A 290 -1.20 2.92 -13.37
N ASN A 291 -0.41 3.03 -12.31
CA ASN A 291 -0.88 2.98 -10.93
C ASN A 291 -0.52 4.25 -10.15
N PRO A 292 -1.52 5.06 -9.72
CA PRO A 292 -1.33 6.17 -8.82
C PRO A 292 -1.27 5.71 -7.35
N TYR A 293 -0.47 6.42 -6.54
CA TYR A 293 -0.41 6.29 -5.09
C TYR A 293 -0.34 7.68 -4.48
N ILE A 294 -1.39 8.12 -3.78
CA ILE A 294 -1.42 9.46 -3.20
C ILE A 294 -0.95 9.42 -1.74
N VAL A 295 -0.02 10.31 -1.41
CA VAL A 295 0.46 10.52 -0.04
C VAL A 295 -0.03 11.88 0.46
N GLY A 296 -0.83 11.85 1.51
CA GLY A 296 -1.49 13.04 2.04
C GLY A 296 -2.49 13.66 1.06
N ASN A 297 -2.37 14.97 0.86
CA ASN A 297 -3.24 15.71 -0.05
C ASN A 297 -2.52 16.30 -1.26
N ASN A 298 -1.18 16.24 -1.27
CA ASN A 298 -0.38 17.07 -2.16
C ASN A 298 0.48 16.26 -3.14
N TRP A 299 0.66 14.96 -2.92
CA TRP A 299 1.63 14.18 -3.67
C TRP A 299 1.01 12.95 -4.31
N CYS A 300 1.27 12.77 -5.60
CA CYS A 300 0.87 11.58 -6.33
C CYS A 300 2.09 10.91 -6.96
N TRP A 301 2.43 9.73 -6.47
CA TRP A 301 3.35 8.82 -7.15
C TRP A 301 2.59 8.11 -8.27
N MET A 302 3.14 8.10 -9.46
CA MET A 302 2.53 7.48 -10.63
C MET A 302 3.51 6.51 -11.26
N SER A 303 3.19 5.23 -11.21
CA SER A 303 3.87 4.22 -12.01
C SER A 303 3.53 4.44 -13.47
N THR A 304 4.55 4.49 -14.33
CA THR A 304 4.35 4.80 -15.75
C THR A 304 5.10 3.77 -16.58
N TYR A 305 4.38 3.12 -17.48
CA TYR A 305 5.02 2.21 -18.41
C TYR A 305 6.02 2.97 -19.28
N GLN A 306 7.20 2.39 -19.45
CA GLN A 306 8.30 2.83 -20.31
C GLN A 306 9.04 4.09 -19.81
N ASP A 307 8.55 4.74 -18.76
CA ASP A 307 9.06 6.04 -18.31
C ASP A 307 9.46 6.05 -16.82
N GLY A 308 9.21 4.95 -16.10
CA GLY A 308 9.59 4.80 -14.72
C GLY A 308 8.56 5.34 -13.72
N LEU A 309 9.02 5.84 -12.58
CA LEU A 309 8.17 6.33 -11.49
C LEU A 309 8.23 7.85 -11.42
N TYR A 310 7.07 8.50 -11.48
CA TYR A 310 6.92 9.94 -11.40
C TYR A 310 6.29 10.37 -10.09
N LEU A 311 6.75 11.50 -9.56
CA LEU A 311 6.16 12.20 -8.43
C LEU A 311 5.56 13.52 -8.93
N TYR A 312 4.25 13.66 -8.78
CA TYR A 312 3.51 14.86 -9.13
C TYR A 312 3.11 15.65 -7.88
N ASP A 313 3.24 16.97 -7.98
CA ASP A 313 2.60 17.91 -7.05
C ASP A 313 1.14 18.11 -7.48
N ILE A 314 0.22 17.67 -6.62
CA ILE A 314 -1.23 17.78 -6.76
C ILE A 314 -1.85 18.73 -5.72
N SER A 315 -1.05 19.57 -5.08
CA SER A 315 -1.54 20.56 -4.10
C SER A 315 -2.55 21.53 -4.70
N ASN A 316 -2.40 21.82 -5.99
CA ASN A 316 -3.45 22.40 -6.82
C ASN A 316 -3.88 21.36 -7.86
N PRO A 317 -4.97 20.60 -7.59
CA PRO A 317 -5.34 19.49 -8.47
C PRO A 317 -5.90 19.91 -9.84
N SER A 318 -6.08 21.22 -10.08
CA SER A 318 -6.41 21.79 -11.38
C SER A 318 -5.20 22.20 -12.21
N ILE A 319 -3.99 22.11 -11.65
CA ILE A 319 -2.70 22.41 -12.31
C ILE A 319 -1.65 21.46 -11.73
N VAL A 320 -1.70 20.21 -12.18
CA VAL A 320 -0.78 19.16 -11.73
C VAL A 320 0.57 19.32 -12.41
N SER A 321 1.65 19.25 -11.65
CA SER A 321 3.01 19.41 -12.19
C SER A 321 3.96 18.30 -11.76
N VAL A 322 4.92 17.97 -12.60
CA VAL A 322 6.00 17.05 -12.26
C VAL A 322 6.90 17.70 -11.21
N TYR A 323 7.05 17.05 -10.07
CA TYR A 323 8.01 17.44 -9.04
C TYR A 323 9.31 16.65 -9.14
N GLY A 324 9.22 15.35 -9.41
CA GLY A 324 10.35 14.47 -9.51
C GLY A 324 10.06 13.22 -10.33
N PHE A 325 11.11 12.51 -10.69
CA PHE A 325 10.99 11.21 -11.35
C PHE A 325 12.24 10.37 -11.15
N PHE A 326 12.10 9.07 -11.33
CA PHE A 326 13.19 8.11 -11.47
C PHE A 326 12.87 7.16 -12.61
N ASP A 327 13.68 7.19 -13.68
CA ASP A 327 13.52 6.31 -14.84
C ASP A 327 14.07 4.91 -14.51
N THR A 328 13.19 3.96 -14.21
CA THR A 328 13.55 2.57 -13.91
C THR A 328 13.83 1.75 -15.16
N SER A 329 13.49 2.26 -16.35
CA SER A 329 13.53 1.55 -17.64
C SER A 329 14.26 2.32 -18.74
N PRO A 330 15.52 2.77 -18.51
CA PRO A 330 16.22 3.58 -19.47
C PRO A 330 16.44 2.82 -20.79
N LEU A 331 15.81 3.28 -21.85
CA LEU A 331 15.98 2.81 -23.21
C LEU A 331 16.88 3.78 -23.96
N TYR A 332 18.17 3.46 -24.07
CA TYR A 332 19.11 4.13 -24.97
C TYR A 332 19.05 5.67 -25.03
N GLY A 333 18.85 6.31 -23.88
CA GLY A 333 19.06 7.75 -23.73
C GLY A 333 17.87 8.67 -24.04
N VAL A 334 16.80 8.21 -24.70
CA VAL A 334 15.58 8.99 -24.90
C VAL A 334 14.38 8.05 -24.98
N ASN A 335 13.39 8.26 -24.16
CA ASN A 335 12.14 7.49 -24.18
C ASN A 335 11.20 7.96 -25.31
N ASP A 336 11.63 7.86 -26.55
CA ASP A 336 10.88 8.40 -27.70
C ASP A 336 10.04 7.36 -28.45
N ASN A 337 10.23 6.07 -28.16
CA ASN A 337 9.57 4.98 -28.87
C ASN A 337 8.77 4.09 -27.94
N PHE A 338 7.61 4.58 -27.51
CA PHE A 338 6.67 3.77 -26.75
C PHE A 338 5.88 2.88 -27.70
N SER A 339 6.15 1.57 -27.62
CA SER A 339 5.32 0.59 -28.28
C SER A 339 3.97 0.53 -27.58
N THR A 340 2.89 0.79 -28.28
CA THR A 340 1.51 0.77 -27.78
C THR A 340 1.03 -0.62 -27.34
N SER A 341 1.84 -1.66 -27.46
CA SER A 341 1.48 -3.06 -27.19
C SER A 341 2.36 -3.76 -26.16
N ALA A 342 3.40 -3.12 -25.64
CA ALA A 342 4.33 -3.77 -24.73
C ALA A 342 4.13 -3.29 -23.29
N TYR A 343 3.83 -4.23 -22.38
CA TYR A 343 3.96 -4.04 -20.95
C TYR A 343 5.44 -3.97 -20.59
N ARG A 344 5.91 -2.77 -20.27
CA ARG A 344 7.32 -2.49 -19.98
C ARG A 344 7.48 -1.33 -19.04
N GLY A 345 8.48 -1.41 -18.14
CA GLY A 345 8.82 -0.36 -17.22
C GLY A 345 8.14 -0.50 -15.86
N ASN A 346 7.85 0.62 -15.21
CA ASN A 346 7.37 0.62 -13.83
C ASN A 346 5.91 0.17 -13.74
N TRP A 347 5.69 -0.95 -13.05
CA TRP A 347 4.37 -1.53 -12.80
C TRP A 347 3.69 -0.90 -11.60
N GLY A 348 4.42 -0.77 -10.50
CA GLY A 348 3.86 -0.35 -9.22
C GLY A 348 4.91 0.25 -8.30
N ALA A 349 4.42 0.89 -7.24
CA ALA A 349 5.26 1.45 -6.20
C ALA A 349 4.59 1.33 -4.83
N TYR A 350 5.37 1.53 -3.78
CA TYR A 350 4.86 1.62 -2.42
C TYR A 350 5.58 2.77 -1.68
N PRO A 351 4.93 3.93 -1.54
CA PRO A 351 5.52 5.12 -0.91
C PRO A 351 5.12 5.33 0.55
N PHE A 352 4.54 4.33 1.23
CA PHE A 352 3.90 4.52 2.55
C PHE A 352 4.72 3.97 3.72
N LEU A 353 5.99 3.62 3.52
CA LEU A 353 6.86 3.21 4.64
C LEU A 353 7.18 4.40 5.55
N PRO A 354 7.27 4.20 6.89
CA PRO A 354 7.62 5.25 7.85
C PRO A 354 8.95 5.97 7.56
N SER A 355 9.94 5.26 7.01
CA SER A 355 11.21 5.83 6.56
C SER A 355 11.06 6.79 5.38
N LYS A 356 9.89 6.77 4.68
CA LYS A 356 9.59 7.56 3.47
C LYS A 356 10.44 7.21 2.26
N ILE A 357 11.12 6.08 2.30
CA ILE A 357 11.66 5.47 1.10
C ILE A 357 10.50 4.97 0.22
N VAL A 358 10.77 4.84 -1.05
CA VAL A 358 9.78 4.35 -2.02
C VAL A 358 10.30 3.06 -2.64
N ILE A 359 9.50 2.02 -2.57
CA ILE A 359 9.74 0.79 -3.31
C ILE A 359 9.15 0.99 -4.70
N ALA A 360 9.94 0.82 -5.75
CA ALA A 360 9.48 0.88 -7.13
C ALA A 360 9.79 -0.43 -7.83
N LEU A 361 8.87 -0.93 -8.63
CA LEU A 361 8.97 -2.22 -9.25
C LEU A 361 8.85 -2.11 -10.77
N ASP A 362 9.95 -2.40 -11.46
CA ASP A 362 10.00 -2.42 -12.92
C ASP A 362 9.83 -3.85 -13.43
N MET A 363 8.96 -4.04 -14.42
CA MET A 363 8.61 -5.37 -14.94
C MET A 363 9.81 -6.16 -15.46
N GLN A 364 10.81 -5.50 -16.01
CA GLN A 364 11.99 -6.13 -16.61
C GLN A 364 13.24 -5.97 -15.74
N ASN A 365 13.37 -4.82 -15.08
CA ASN A 365 14.62 -4.40 -14.47
C ASN A 365 14.70 -4.67 -12.95
N GLY A 366 13.60 -5.04 -12.30
CA GLY A 366 13.64 -5.44 -10.89
C GLY A 366 13.14 -4.39 -9.91
N ILE A 367 13.75 -4.39 -8.75
CA ILE A 367 13.30 -3.71 -7.54
C ILE A 367 14.22 -2.53 -7.27
N PHE A 368 13.66 -1.34 -7.16
CA PHE A 368 14.38 -0.12 -6.87
C PHE A 368 13.95 0.39 -5.49
N ILE A 369 14.92 0.65 -4.62
CA ILE A 369 14.71 1.32 -3.35
C ILE A 369 15.14 2.77 -3.55
N LEU A 370 14.17 3.67 -3.50
CA LEU A 370 14.33 5.07 -3.88
C LEU A 370 14.22 5.99 -2.66
N ASP A 371 14.96 7.08 -2.72
CA ASP A 371 15.04 8.11 -1.68
C ASP A 371 14.61 9.46 -2.24
N PRO A 372 13.35 9.88 -2.05
CA PRO A 372 12.92 11.23 -2.40
C PRO A 372 13.66 12.30 -1.60
N ASP A 373 13.71 13.50 -2.12
CA ASP A 373 14.39 14.60 -1.47
C ASP A 373 13.74 15.04 -0.14
N ASN A 374 14.44 15.89 0.60
CA ASN A 374 13.96 16.36 1.90
C ASN A 374 12.74 17.28 1.81
N ASN A 375 12.50 17.95 0.67
CA ASN A 375 11.32 18.79 0.53
C ASN A 375 10.05 17.91 0.53
N TYR A 376 10.04 16.85 -0.27
CA TYR A 376 8.97 15.87 -0.21
C TYR A 376 8.84 15.28 1.19
N LYS A 377 9.92 14.74 1.77
CA LYS A 377 9.90 14.08 3.07
C LYS A 377 9.38 14.99 4.20
N ASN A 378 9.68 16.28 4.17
CA ASN A 378 9.23 17.23 5.18
C ASN A 378 7.73 17.54 5.06
N THR A 379 7.18 17.51 3.85
CA THR A 379 5.75 17.78 3.61
C THR A 379 4.86 16.59 3.87
N VAL A 380 5.37 15.35 3.68
CA VAL A 380 4.66 14.11 4.03
C VAL A 380 4.97 13.64 5.45
N SER A 381 5.85 14.34 6.15
CA SER A 381 5.89 14.20 7.59
C SER A 381 4.53 14.68 8.08
N ILE A 382 3.65 13.76 8.43
CA ILE A 382 2.80 14.03 9.56
C ILE A 382 3.79 14.57 10.60
N ASN A 383 3.53 15.74 11.19
CA ASN A 383 4.01 15.96 12.52
C ASN A 383 3.34 14.86 13.37
N GLU A 384 3.81 13.62 13.27
CA GLU A 384 3.89 12.85 14.46
C GLU A 384 4.70 13.77 15.40
N THR A 385 4.01 14.51 16.23
CA THR A 385 4.51 14.63 17.59
C THR A 385 4.99 13.22 17.82
N LYS A 386 6.34 12.99 17.76
CA LYS A 386 6.98 11.71 18.07
C LYS A 386 6.11 11.17 19.16
N SER A 387 5.44 10.04 18.95
CA SER A 387 4.87 9.31 20.03
C SER A 387 6.09 9.09 20.93
N SER A 388 6.31 10.05 21.80
CA SER A 388 7.16 9.86 22.95
C SER A 388 6.66 8.54 23.48
N ALA A 389 7.54 7.57 23.66
CA ALA A 389 7.21 6.26 24.16
C ALA A 389 6.02 6.41 25.08
N SER A 390 4.88 5.76 24.74
CA SER A 390 3.58 6.03 25.38
C SER A 390 3.79 6.35 26.85
N LEU A 391 3.40 7.53 27.30
CA LEU A 391 3.70 7.98 28.65
C LEU A 391 2.93 7.17 29.69
N PHE A 392 1.96 6.36 29.23
CA PHE A 392 1.28 5.41 30.08
C PHE A 392 0.84 4.16 29.31
N THR A 393 0.64 3.08 30.02
CA THR A 393 0.07 1.84 29.50
C THR A 393 -1.08 1.38 30.39
N THR A 394 -2.07 0.73 29.79
CA THR A 394 -3.24 0.18 30.48
C THR A 394 -3.29 -1.34 30.34
N PHE A 395 -3.63 -2.05 31.42
CA PHE A 395 -3.77 -3.52 31.44
C PHE A 395 -4.71 -3.96 32.59
N PRO A 396 -5.56 -5.01 32.40
CA PRO A 396 -5.80 -5.76 31.17
C PRO A 396 -6.71 -5.00 30.18
N SER A 397 -6.76 -5.43 28.93
CA SER A 397 -7.76 -5.04 27.97
C SER A 397 -8.22 -6.29 27.22
N PRO A 398 -9.49 -6.76 27.38
CA PRO A 398 -10.56 -6.18 28.19
C PRO A 398 -10.26 -6.16 29.69
N ALA A 399 -10.70 -5.09 30.35
CA ALA A 399 -10.71 -4.97 31.81
C ALA A 399 -12.07 -5.40 32.35
N LYS A 400 -12.07 -6.03 33.54
CA LYS A 400 -13.29 -6.45 34.21
C LYS A 400 -13.61 -5.50 35.38
N ASP A 401 -12.99 -5.71 36.51
CA ASP A 401 -13.26 -4.96 37.74
C ASP A 401 -12.23 -3.85 37.98
N GLU A 402 -11.06 -3.96 37.37
CA GLU A 402 -9.92 -3.08 37.60
C GLU A 402 -9.10 -2.89 36.32
N LEU A 403 -8.74 -1.63 36.02
CA LEU A 403 -7.82 -1.23 34.96
C LEU A 403 -6.53 -0.70 35.62
N LYS A 404 -5.42 -1.37 35.43
CA LYS A 404 -4.09 -0.94 35.92
C LYS A 404 -3.50 0.04 34.92
N ILE A 405 -2.90 1.12 35.45
CA ILE A 405 -2.24 2.15 34.67
C ILE A 405 -0.80 2.23 35.14
N THR A 406 0.14 2.17 34.19
CA THR A 406 1.56 2.44 34.45
C THR A 406 1.91 3.74 33.74
N ILE A 407 2.34 4.75 34.48
CA ILE A 407 2.76 6.08 33.99
C ILE A 407 4.28 6.17 34.09
N ILE A 408 4.95 6.65 33.05
CA ILE A 408 6.41 6.72 32.99
C ILE A 408 6.88 8.16 32.74
N ASN A 409 8.06 8.49 33.33
CA ASN A 409 8.74 9.77 33.16
C ASN A 409 7.96 11.03 33.56
N GLN A 410 7.00 10.91 34.51
CA GLN A 410 6.17 12.02 34.97
C GLN A 410 6.28 12.25 36.49
N SER A 411 7.44 12.00 37.09
CA SER A 411 7.64 12.17 38.55
C SER A 411 7.33 13.58 39.03
N ASN A 412 6.74 13.68 40.22
CA ASN A 412 6.35 14.92 40.89
C ASN A 412 5.34 15.78 40.15
N SER A 413 4.36 15.17 39.49
CA SER A 413 3.33 15.85 38.74
C SER A 413 1.91 15.38 39.15
N ASN A 414 0.94 16.29 38.98
CA ASN A 414 -0.47 15.96 39.06
C ASN A 414 -0.98 15.77 37.63
N ILE A 415 -1.55 14.60 37.37
CA ILE A 415 -2.07 14.20 36.05
C ILE A 415 -3.59 14.03 36.19
N GLN A 416 -4.34 14.78 35.42
CA GLN A 416 -5.76 14.53 35.27
C GLN A 416 -6.00 13.31 34.37
N TYR A 417 -6.92 12.43 34.78
CA TYR A 417 -7.46 11.44 33.86
C TYR A 417 -8.96 11.62 33.66
N THR A 418 -9.41 11.27 32.49
CA THR A 418 -10.84 11.17 32.13
C THR A 418 -11.11 9.87 31.43
N ILE A 419 -12.26 9.24 31.74
CA ILE A 419 -12.81 8.13 30.97
C ILE A 419 -14.07 8.63 30.26
N ALA A 420 -14.09 8.50 28.93
CA ALA A 420 -15.22 8.89 28.10
C ALA A 420 -15.75 7.71 27.29
N ASP A 421 -17.02 7.71 26.98
CA ASP A 421 -17.65 6.77 26.06
C ASP A 421 -17.28 7.08 24.60
N VAL A 422 -17.75 6.24 23.68
CA VAL A 422 -17.50 6.40 22.22
C VAL A 422 -18.12 7.67 21.61
N LEU A 423 -19.03 8.33 22.32
CA LEU A 423 -19.62 9.61 21.90
C LEU A 423 -18.89 10.81 22.49
N GLY A 424 -17.82 10.57 23.29
CA GLY A 424 -17.03 11.61 23.97
C GLY A 424 -17.66 12.12 25.28
N LYS A 425 -18.73 11.49 25.77
CA LYS A 425 -19.31 11.83 27.07
C LYS A 425 -18.39 11.35 28.17
N VAL A 426 -17.89 12.28 29.00
CA VAL A 426 -17.06 11.94 30.16
C VAL A 426 -17.91 11.22 31.20
N ILE A 427 -17.50 10.02 31.57
CA ILE A 427 -18.13 9.16 32.58
C ILE A 427 -17.44 9.33 33.94
N GLU A 428 -16.12 9.46 33.91
CA GLU A 428 -15.30 9.63 35.12
C GLU A 428 -14.18 10.64 34.86
N ALA A 429 -13.84 11.44 35.85
CA ALA A 429 -12.68 12.34 35.81
C ALA A 429 -12.09 12.46 37.22
N ASN A 430 -10.76 12.34 37.32
CA ASN A 430 -10.06 12.46 38.60
C ASN A 430 -8.60 12.87 38.38
N THR A 431 -7.84 13.03 39.49
CA THR A 431 -6.43 13.42 39.43
C THR A 431 -5.56 12.36 40.08
N ILE A 432 -4.45 12.03 39.47
CA ILE A 432 -3.42 11.11 39.97
C ILE A 432 -2.21 11.96 40.31
N THR A 433 -1.70 11.82 41.57
CA THR A 433 -0.42 12.40 41.93
C THR A 433 0.68 11.37 41.70
N VAL A 434 1.58 11.68 40.75
CA VAL A 434 2.69 10.83 40.37
C VAL A 434 3.95 11.27 41.11
N ASN A 435 4.54 10.40 41.92
CA ASN A 435 5.69 10.66 42.79
C ASN A 435 6.96 9.90 42.41
N GLU A 436 6.90 9.06 41.39
CA GLU A 436 8.01 8.20 40.94
C GLU A 436 8.13 8.25 39.41
N ALA A 437 9.31 7.93 38.89
CA ALA A 437 9.57 7.90 37.43
C ALA A 437 8.78 6.80 36.71
N VAL A 438 8.43 5.70 37.40
CA VAL A 438 7.53 4.65 36.91
C VAL A 438 6.45 4.46 37.98
N PHE A 439 5.34 5.15 37.79
CA PHE A 439 4.23 5.13 38.76
C PHE A 439 3.15 4.15 38.30
N LYS A 440 2.68 3.33 39.22
CA LYS A 440 1.61 2.34 38.97
C LYS A 440 0.40 2.63 39.86
N THR A 441 -0.76 2.67 39.22
CA THR A 441 -2.04 2.82 39.91
C THR A 441 -3.10 1.98 39.24
N SER A 442 -4.31 1.97 39.79
CA SER A 442 -5.46 1.30 39.19
C SER A 442 -6.73 2.12 39.35
N ILE A 443 -7.65 1.91 38.42
CA ILE A 443 -8.99 2.48 38.41
C ILE A 443 -9.98 1.32 38.46
N HIS A 444 -11.00 1.47 39.32
CA HIS A 444 -12.10 0.51 39.40
C HIS A 444 -13.05 0.71 38.19
N THR A 445 -13.31 -0.38 37.48
CA THR A 445 -14.13 -0.37 36.25
C THR A 445 -15.51 -1.05 36.42
N ASN A 446 -15.77 -1.58 37.62
CA ASN A 446 -17.00 -2.32 37.93
C ASN A 446 -18.31 -1.52 37.82
N GLN A 447 -18.24 -0.19 37.69
CA GLN A 447 -19.41 0.68 37.46
C GLN A 447 -19.61 1.02 35.98
N LEU A 448 -18.65 0.68 35.10
CA LEU A 448 -18.76 0.86 33.66
C LEU A 448 -19.53 -0.32 33.07
N ILE A 449 -20.40 -0.10 32.12
CA ILE A 449 -21.05 -1.19 31.39
C ILE A 449 -20.08 -1.78 30.33
N ASP A 450 -20.32 -3.01 29.92
CA ASP A 450 -19.53 -3.61 28.84
C ASP A 450 -19.53 -2.71 27.61
N GLY A 451 -18.32 -2.44 27.09
CA GLY A 451 -18.18 -1.53 25.96
C GLY A 451 -16.79 -1.00 25.74
N CYS A 452 -16.70 -0.12 24.76
CA CYS A 452 -15.47 0.59 24.39
C CYS A 452 -15.47 1.99 25.02
N TYR A 453 -14.35 2.35 25.64
CA TYR A 453 -14.14 3.66 26.27
C TYR A 453 -12.76 4.21 25.87
N PHE A 454 -12.58 5.51 26.10
CA PHE A 454 -11.31 6.19 25.94
C PHE A 454 -10.84 6.74 27.28
N ILE A 455 -9.63 6.36 27.71
CA ILE A 455 -8.98 6.97 28.85
C ILE A 455 -7.98 8.01 28.35
N THR A 456 -8.10 9.23 28.82
CA THR A 456 -7.18 10.34 28.51
C THR A 456 -6.45 10.76 29.77
N LEU A 457 -5.12 10.83 29.69
CA LEU A 457 -4.27 11.42 30.72
C LEU A 457 -3.76 12.78 30.24
N GLN A 458 -3.94 13.80 31.06
CA GLN A 458 -3.50 15.16 30.80
C GLN A 458 -2.60 15.67 31.92
N GLY A 459 -1.36 15.94 31.59
CA GLY A 459 -0.37 16.60 32.45
C GLY A 459 -0.09 18.03 31.97
N THR A 460 0.92 18.69 32.56
CA THR A 460 1.28 20.07 32.25
C THR A 460 1.72 20.24 30.77
N ASN A 461 2.42 19.26 30.21
CA ASN A 461 3.05 19.35 28.89
C ASN A 461 2.63 18.22 27.93
N PHE A 462 1.62 17.42 28.27
CA PHE A 462 1.15 16.35 27.42
C PHE A 462 -0.33 16.06 27.61
N THR A 463 -0.94 15.53 26.57
CA THR A 463 -2.26 14.87 26.61
C THR A 463 -2.14 13.61 25.76
N GLU A 464 -2.48 12.47 26.36
CA GLU A 464 -2.45 11.18 25.65
C GLU A 464 -3.71 10.40 25.94
N THR A 465 -4.28 9.76 24.91
CA THR A 465 -5.52 8.99 24.97
C THR A 465 -5.28 7.56 24.52
N GLN A 466 -5.82 6.59 25.27
CA GLN A 466 -5.83 5.18 24.91
C GLN A 466 -7.26 4.63 24.89
N LYS A 467 -7.51 3.71 23.97
CA LYS A 467 -8.76 2.93 23.92
C LYS A 467 -8.68 1.82 24.96
N ILE A 468 -9.72 1.63 25.74
CA ILE A 468 -9.91 0.54 26.67
C ILE A 468 -11.22 -0.20 26.39
N ILE A 469 -11.22 -1.49 26.66
CA ILE A 469 -12.43 -2.33 26.53
C ILE A 469 -12.79 -2.84 27.91
N ILE A 470 -14.07 -2.71 28.29
CA ILE A 470 -14.64 -3.22 29.54
C ILE A 470 -15.51 -4.42 29.20
N GLN A 471 -15.30 -5.53 29.91
CA GLN A 471 -16.09 -6.75 29.74
C GLN A 471 -16.14 -7.51 31.09
N HIS A 472 -17.33 -7.60 31.67
CA HIS A 472 -17.62 -8.25 32.95
C HIS A 472 -17.96 -9.74 32.85
#